data_0d7edba7516be7709a170a113d6654bb
#
_entry.id   0d7edba7516be7709a170a113d6654bb
#
_cell.length_a   1.000
_cell.length_b   1.000
_cell.length_c   1.000
_cell.angle_alpha   90.00
_cell.angle_beta   90.00
_cell.angle_gamma   90.00
#
_symmetry.space_group_name_H-M   'P 1'
#
loop_
_entity.id
_entity.type
_entity.pdbx_description
1 polymer ?
#
loop_
_entity_poly.entity_id
_entity_poly.type
_entity_poly.pdbx_seq_one_letter_code
_entity_poly.pdbx_strand_id
1 'polypeptide(L)'
;MFAHAHVRGGGEGARQWWLQGRLSTKQNTFSDHIAVADGRAAGVVDGSRIVTRGLSAGGLLQGAVFSQAPTRWAGIVAEVPFVDVVTTLLDRSIPLTVNEWDEWGDPARAEEFAWMLGYSPYDNLPAAGGRPPLLVTGALHDPRVMVWEPAKWVAALRASDPVWSRQCLFRCETGAGAHVGPSGRFAHMRYEAEIYAWVLERLGWTGTPTVQQAQQRGRHSPG
;
A
#
# COMPACT_ATOMS: atom_id res chain seq x y z
N MET A 1 5.70 -0.31 17.33
CA MET A 1 6.56 0.78 16.78
C MET A 1 5.93 1.25 15.48
N PHE A 2 5.97 2.55 15.18
CA PHE A 2 5.56 3.14 13.91
C PHE A 2 6.82 3.70 13.22
N ALA A 3 6.95 3.51 11.90
CA ALA A 3 8.09 4.00 11.13
C ALA A 3 7.62 4.60 9.80
N HIS A 4 8.15 5.76 9.45
CA HIS A 4 8.02 6.33 8.11
C HIS A 4 9.24 5.95 7.28
N ALA A 5 9.00 5.39 6.09
CA ALA A 5 10.04 5.10 5.12
C ALA A 5 10.09 6.25 4.09
N HIS A 6 11.12 7.08 4.18
CA HIS A 6 11.41 8.12 3.18
C HIS A 6 12.18 7.49 2.01
N VAL A 7 11.45 6.89 1.09
CA VAL A 7 12.02 6.17 -0.06
C VAL A 7 12.38 7.14 -1.19
N ARG A 8 13.29 6.75 -2.07
CA ARG A 8 13.57 7.52 -3.31
C ARG A 8 12.30 7.66 -4.14
N GLY A 9 12.13 8.82 -4.75
CA GLY A 9 10.87 9.25 -5.38
C GLY A 9 10.02 10.16 -4.51
N GLY A 10 10.26 10.21 -3.18
CA GLY A 10 9.68 11.21 -2.29
C GLY A 10 10.42 12.55 -2.34
N GLY A 11 9.81 13.58 -1.74
CA GLY A 11 10.38 14.95 -1.70
C GLY A 11 11.32 15.21 -0.53
N GLU A 12 11.42 14.30 0.43
CA GLU A 12 12.10 14.53 1.72
C GLU A 12 13.61 14.66 1.57
N GLY A 13 14.22 13.96 0.62
CA GLY A 13 15.65 13.98 0.31
C GLY A 13 16.05 15.01 -0.74
N ALA A 14 15.26 16.06 -0.96
CA ALA A 14 15.41 17.07 -1.99
C ALA A 14 15.27 16.50 -3.43
N ARG A 15 15.55 17.37 -4.44
CA ARG A 15 15.32 17.05 -5.87
C ARG A 15 16.02 15.77 -6.34
N GLN A 16 17.24 15.52 -5.89
CA GLN A 16 17.99 14.31 -6.29
C GLN A 16 17.34 13.02 -5.81
N TRP A 17 16.76 13.05 -4.61
CA TRP A 17 16.02 11.91 -4.06
C TRP A 17 14.80 11.58 -4.90
N TRP A 18 14.03 12.60 -5.29
CA TRP A 18 12.89 12.45 -6.19
C TRP A 18 13.31 11.93 -7.57
N LEU A 19 14.36 12.49 -8.19
CA LEU A 19 14.85 12.06 -9.50
C LEU A 19 15.27 10.59 -9.55
N GLN A 20 15.75 10.04 -8.43
CA GLN A 20 16.19 8.64 -8.34
C GLN A 20 15.04 7.63 -8.12
N GLY A 21 13.80 8.06 -8.02
CA GLY A 21 12.64 7.20 -7.83
C GLY A 21 11.49 7.52 -8.79
N ARG A 22 11.78 8.03 -10.01
CA ARG A 22 10.80 8.33 -11.07
C ARG A 22 11.19 7.66 -12.39
N LEU A 23 10.24 7.59 -13.31
CA LEU A 23 10.46 7.06 -14.68
C LEU A 23 11.19 5.69 -14.63
N SER A 24 12.26 5.54 -15.42
CA SER A 24 13.07 4.32 -15.49
C SER A 24 13.68 3.90 -14.15
N THR A 25 13.78 4.80 -13.19
CA THR A 25 14.33 4.52 -11.86
C THR A 25 13.26 4.27 -10.79
N LYS A 26 11.98 4.19 -11.17
CA LYS A 26 10.85 4.01 -10.23
C LYS A 26 11.00 2.76 -9.35
N GLN A 27 11.63 1.72 -9.84
CA GLN A 27 11.90 0.50 -9.09
C GLN A 27 12.69 0.75 -7.79
N ASN A 28 13.49 1.82 -7.72
CA ASN A 28 14.21 2.19 -6.51
C ASN A 28 13.27 2.50 -5.34
N THR A 29 12.10 3.10 -5.59
CA THR A 29 11.08 3.37 -4.58
C THR A 29 10.66 2.09 -3.85
N PHE A 30 10.43 1.02 -4.60
CA PHE A 30 9.97 -0.27 -4.07
C PHE A 30 11.08 -1.01 -3.35
N SER A 31 12.27 -1.04 -3.95
CA SER A 31 13.47 -1.66 -3.36
C SER A 31 13.86 -1.02 -2.04
N ASP A 32 13.79 0.32 -1.95
CA ASP A 32 14.08 1.05 -0.72
C ASP A 32 13.09 0.70 0.40
N HIS A 33 11.81 0.57 0.07
CA HIS A 33 10.79 0.23 1.05
C HIS A 33 10.99 -1.18 1.63
N ILE A 34 11.32 -2.14 0.76
CA ILE A 34 11.67 -3.50 1.18
C ILE A 34 12.93 -3.49 2.04
N ALA A 35 13.97 -2.76 1.63
CA ALA A 35 15.23 -2.65 2.37
C ALA A 35 15.04 -2.01 3.76
N VAL A 36 14.17 -1.01 3.91
CA VAL A 36 13.81 -0.43 5.22
C VAL A 36 13.19 -1.47 6.13
N ALA A 37 12.30 -2.31 5.60
CA ALA A 37 11.69 -3.38 6.37
C ALA A 37 12.73 -4.43 6.80
N ASP A 38 13.66 -4.79 5.91
CA ASP A 38 14.76 -5.73 6.21
C ASP A 38 15.74 -5.17 7.22
N GLY A 39 16.16 -3.93 7.10
CA GLY A 39 17.05 -3.24 8.03
C GLY A 39 16.45 -3.08 9.43
N ARG A 40 15.15 -2.80 9.51
CA ARG A 40 14.43 -2.72 10.80
C ARG A 40 14.26 -4.08 11.45
N ALA A 41 14.14 -5.15 10.67
CA ALA A 41 14.09 -6.50 11.21
C ALA A 41 15.41 -6.93 11.86
N ALA A 42 16.54 -6.31 11.52
CA ALA A 42 17.85 -6.63 12.06
C ALA A 42 18.02 -6.17 13.53
N GLY A 43 17.20 -6.70 14.43
CA GLY A 43 17.33 -6.58 15.88
C GLY A 43 16.52 -5.47 16.56
N VAL A 44 15.74 -4.68 15.82
CA VAL A 44 14.93 -3.57 16.40
C VAL A 44 13.45 -3.93 16.52
N VAL A 45 12.95 -4.75 15.59
CA VAL A 45 11.55 -5.20 15.55
C VAL A 45 11.48 -6.67 15.15
N ASP A 46 10.36 -7.31 15.50
CA ASP A 46 10.04 -8.64 14.99
C ASP A 46 9.71 -8.54 13.48
N GLY A 47 10.65 -8.99 12.66
CA GLY A 47 10.53 -8.93 11.20
C GLY A 47 9.40 -9.76 10.61
N SER A 48 8.88 -10.75 11.36
CA SER A 48 7.70 -11.53 10.94
C SER A 48 6.37 -10.79 11.17
N ARG A 49 6.40 -9.64 11.83
CA ARG A 49 5.23 -8.88 12.28
C ARG A 49 5.25 -7.44 11.78
N ILE A 50 5.54 -7.25 10.50
CA ILE A 50 5.53 -5.93 9.87
C ILE A 50 4.26 -5.80 9.02
N VAL A 51 3.43 -4.82 9.36
CA VAL A 51 2.32 -4.36 8.50
C VAL A 51 2.75 -3.06 7.85
N THR A 52 2.55 -2.96 6.54
CA THR A 52 2.87 -1.76 5.77
C THR A 52 1.59 -1.08 5.28
N ARG A 53 1.62 0.24 5.16
CA ARG A 53 0.47 1.08 4.80
C ARG A 53 0.89 2.20 3.86
N GLY A 54 0.08 2.50 2.85
CA GLY A 54 0.29 3.63 1.95
C GLY A 54 -0.98 4.04 1.22
N LEU A 55 -1.06 5.34 0.89
CA LEU A 55 -2.22 5.97 0.27
C LEU A 55 -1.85 6.47 -1.14
N SER A 56 -2.76 6.32 -2.12
CA SER A 56 -2.63 6.88 -3.48
C SER A 56 -1.39 6.34 -4.21
N ALA A 57 -0.43 7.18 -4.55
CA ALA A 57 0.90 6.76 -5.04
C ALA A 57 1.64 5.88 -4.01
N GLY A 58 1.45 6.13 -2.70
CA GLY A 58 1.89 5.21 -1.65
C GLY A 58 1.13 3.88 -1.67
N GLY A 59 -0.11 3.87 -2.14
CA GLY A 59 -0.88 2.66 -2.41
C GLY A 59 -0.34 1.87 -3.61
N LEU A 60 0.17 2.53 -4.65
CA LEU A 60 0.95 1.89 -5.72
C LEU A 60 2.18 1.19 -5.14
N LEU A 61 2.93 1.87 -4.27
CA LEU A 61 4.07 1.28 -3.58
C LEU A 61 3.64 0.01 -2.84
N GLN A 62 2.52 0.04 -2.11
CA GLN A 62 2.00 -1.14 -1.41
C GLN A 62 1.65 -2.28 -2.37
N GLY A 63 1.02 -1.98 -3.51
CA GLY A 63 0.72 -2.98 -4.54
C GLY A 63 1.97 -3.58 -5.16
N ALA A 64 2.98 -2.76 -5.46
CA ALA A 64 4.25 -3.23 -6.02
C ALA A 64 5.01 -4.14 -5.03
N VAL A 65 5.14 -3.76 -3.77
CA VAL A 65 5.84 -4.60 -2.77
C VAL A 65 5.03 -5.84 -2.37
N PHE A 66 3.69 -5.80 -2.50
CA PHE A 66 2.84 -6.98 -2.38
C PHE A 66 3.20 -8.04 -3.43
N SER A 67 3.49 -7.61 -4.65
CA SER A 67 3.84 -8.52 -5.74
C SER A 67 5.31 -8.95 -5.68
N GLN A 68 6.21 -8.05 -5.34
CA GLN A 68 7.66 -8.28 -5.40
C GLN A 68 8.22 -8.99 -4.16
N ALA A 69 7.62 -8.79 -2.99
CA ALA A 69 8.10 -9.37 -1.73
C ALA A 69 6.92 -9.83 -0.83
N PRO A 70 6.02 -10.72 -1.34
CA PRO A 70 4.79 -11.08 -0.63
C PRO A 70 5.03 -11.67 0.76
N THR A 71 6.06 -12.46 0.94
CA THR A 71 6.34 -13.15 2.21
C THR A 71 6.94 -12.24 3.28
N ARG A 72 7.24 -10.99 2.94
CA ARG A 72 7.88 -10.02 3.83
C ARG A 72 6.93 -9.40 4.85
N TRP A 73 5.62 -9.44 4.59
CA TRP A 73 4.62 -8.65 5.30
C TRP A 73 3.63 -9.53 6.08
N ALA A 74 3.34 -9.15 7.32
CA ALA A 74 2.24 -9.73 8.10
C ALA A 74 0.87 -9.24 7.61
N GLY A 75 0.84 -8.13 6.88
CA GLY A 75 -0.33 -7.56 6.23
C GLY A 75 0.02 -6.29 5.49
N ILE A 76 -0.80 -5.93 4.51
CA ILE A 76 -0.64 -4.72 3.69
C ILE A 76 -1.94 -3.93 3.67
N VAL A 77 -1.86 -2.62 3.86
CA VAL A 77 -2.96 -1.67 3.69
C VAL A 77 -2.66 -0.76 2.50
N ALA A 78 -3.45 -0.90 1.45
CA ALA A 78 -3.37 -0.07 0.25
C ALA A 78 -4.60 0.83 0.17
N GLU A 79 -4.43 2.12 0.45
CA GLU A 79 -5.53 3.07 0.49
C GLU A 79 -5.66 3.83 -0.81
N VAL A 80 -6.87 3.80 -1.38
CA VAL A 80 -7.18 4.42 -2.69
C VAL A 80 -6.02 4.27 -3.68
N PRO A 81 -5.50 3.03 -3.86
CA PRO A 81 -4.22 2.80 -4.49
C PRO A 81 -4.28 3.01 -6.00
N PHE A 82 -3.29 3.72 -6.54
CA PHE A 82 -3.04 3.85 -7.97
C PHE A 82 -2.38 2.57 -8.50
N VAL A 83 -3.18 1.59 -8.92
CA VAL A 83 -2.70 0.22 -9.20
C VAL A 83 -2.88 -0.27 -10.64
N ASP A 84 -3.65 0.44 -11.46
CA ASP A 84 -3.83 0.17 -12.89
C ASP A 84 -3.10 1.25 -13.70
N VAL A 85 -1.78 1.30 -13.52
CA VAL A 85 -0.93 2.43 -13.94
C VAL A 85 -1.04 2.68 -15.44
N VAL A 86 -0.92 1.62 -16.24
CA VAL A 86 -0.90 1.73 -17.69
C VAL A 86 -2.24 2.21 -18.25
N THR A 87 -3.34 1.57 -17.82
CA THR A 87 -4.69 1.93 -18.31
C THR A 87 -5.07 3.36 -17.92
N THR A 88 -4.78 3.75 -16.67
CA THR A 88 -5.10 5.09 -16.18
C THR A 88 -4.29 6.16 -16.90
N LEU A 89 -3.00 5.94 -17.11
CA LEU A 89 -2.14 6.93 -17.79
C LEU A 89 -2.36 7.00 -19.31
N LEU A 90 -3.02 6.02 -19.91
CA LEU A 90 -3.51 6.09 -21.29
C LEU A 90 -4.76 6.96 -21.44
N ASP A 91 -5.56 7.09 -20.39
CA ASP A 91 -6.78 7.89 -20.42
C ASP A 91 -6.50 9.35 -20.01
N ARG A 92 -6.31 10.20 -21.02
CA ARG A 92 -6.07 11.63 -20.84
C ARG A 92 -7.26 12.41 -20.27
N SER A 93 -8.44 11.81 -20.18
CA SER A 93 -9.62 12.44 -19.59
C SER A 93 -9.63 12.36 -18.06
N ILE A 94 -8.82 11.45 -17.48
CA ILE A 94 -8.68 11.34 -16.03
C ILE A 94 -7.84 12.52 -15.52
N PRO A 95 -8.34 13.26 -14.52
CA PRO A 95 -7.58 14.35 -13.92
C PRO A 95 -6.20 13.88 -13.43
N LEU A 96 -5.18 14.72 -13.57
CA LEU A 96 -3.80 14.51 -13.21
C LEU A 96 -2.99 13.65 -14.22
N THR A 97 -3.59 12.79 -15.02
CA THR A 97 -2.87 11.88 -15.93
C THR A 97 -1.73 12.55 -16.69
N VAL A 98 -2.03 13.58 -17.49
CA VAL A 98 -1.03 14.28 -18.31
C VAL A 98 0.01 15.01 -17.45
N ASN A 99 -0.42 15.58 -16.31
CA ASN A 99 0.45 16.31 -15.39
C ASN A 99 1.45 15.40 -14.66
N GLU A 100 1.11 14.12 -14.54
CA GLU A 100 1.94 13.14 -13.83
C GLU A 100 2.85 12.32 -14.74
N TRP A 101 2.83 12.55 -16.05
CA TRP A 101 3.79 11.90 -16.96
C TRP A 101 5.25 12.22 -16.64
N ASP A 102 5.52 13.35 -16.01
CA ASP A 102 6.85 13.66 -15.48
C ASP A 102 7.32 12.69 -14.39
N GLU A 103 6.39 12.12 -13.64
CA GLU A 103 6.68 11.16 -12.57
C GLU A 103 6.70 9.73 -13.10
N TRP A 104 5.67 9.34 -13.85
CA TRP A 104 5.42 7.95 -14.24
C TRP A 104 5.90 7.61 -15.65
N GLY A 105 5.80 8.56 -16.57
CA GLY A 105 6.05 8.40 -17.99
C GLY A 105 4.77 8.55 -18.84
N ASP A 106 4.96 8.78 -20.15
CA ASP A 106 3.89 8.78 -21.15
C ASP A 106 3.76 7.37 -21.75
N PRO A 107 2.64 6.64 -21.49
CA PRO A 107 2.47 5.29 -22.02
C PRO A 107 2.31 5.22 -23.54
N ALA A 108 2.16 6.34 -24.25
CA ALA A 108 2.22 6.37 -25.70
C ALA A 108 3.65 6.15 -26.23
N ARG A 109 4.68 6.25 -25.40
CA ARG A 109 6.08 5.99 -25.70
C ARG A 109 6.44 4.58 -25.28
N ALA A 110 6.86 3.73 -26.23
CA ALA A 110 7.07 2.31 -25.98
C ALA A 110 8.03 1.99 -24.82
N GLU A 111 9.08 2.80 -24.65
CA GLU A 111 10.05 2.63 -23.57
C GLU A 111 9.42 2.95 -22.19
N GLU A 112 8.71 4.07 -22.11
CA GLU A 112 8.05 4.51 -20.88
C GLU A 112 6.86 3.60 -20.50
N PHE A 113 6.14 3.09 -21.49
CA PHE A 113 5.15 2.03 -21.31
C PHE A 113 5.77 0.78 -20.68
N ALA A 114 6.93 0.35 -21.18
CA ALA A 114 7.61 -0.84 -20.64
C ALA A 114 8.04 -0.65 -19.17
N TRP A 115 8.48 0.55 -18.78
CA TRP A 115 8.80 0.84 -17.38
C TRP A 115 7.58 0.68 -16.48
N MET A 116 6.46 1.29 -16.86
CA MET A 116 5.20 1.25 -16.11
C MET A 116 4.63 -0.16 -16.02
N LEU A 117 4.63 -0.88 -17.13
CA LEU A 117 4.16 -2.27 -17.17
C LEU A 117 4.96 -3.17 -16.22
N GLY A 118 6.27 -2.90 -16.06
CA GLY A 118 7.15 -3.68 -15.21
C GLY A 118 6.84 -3.59 -13.70
N TYR A 119 6.10 -2.57 -13.26
CA TYR A 119 5.76 -2.42 -11.85
C TYR A 119 4.27 -2.22 -11.56
N SER A 120 3.42 -2.05 -12.57
CA SER A 120 1.97 -1.87 -12.39
C SER A 120 1.37 -3.05 -11.63
N PRO A 121 0.78 -2.87 -10.44
CA PRO A 121 0.30 -3.97 -9.61
C PRO A 121 -0.82 -4.79 -10.25
N TYR A 122 -1.67 -4.15 -11.06
CA TYR A 122 -2.74 -4.84 -11.78
C TYR A 122 -2.19 -5.81 -12.84
N ASP A 123 -1.09 -5.43 -13.49
CA ASP A 123 -0.45 -6.21 -14.54
C ASP A 123 0.55 -7.25 -14.02
N ASN A 124 0.98 -7.12 -12.75
CA ASN A 124 1.97 -7.97 -12.10
C ASN A 124 1.40 -8.62 -10.83
N LEU A 125 0.36 -9.44 -10.96
CA LEU A 125 -0.19 -10.16 -9.82
C LEU A 125 0.83 -11.18 -9.29
N PRO A 126 1.04 -11.31 -7.96
CA PRO A 126 1.95 -12.30 -7.42
C PRO A 126 1.40 -13.71 -7.66
N ALA A 127 2.28 -14.71 -7.69
CA ALA A 127 1.88 -16.11 -7.78
C ALA A 127 0.90 -16.47 -6.64
N ALA A 128 0.05 -17.47 -6.88
CA ALA A 128 -0.84 -18.01 -5.86
C ALA A 128 -0.04 -18.67 -4.72
N GLY A 129 -0.55 -18.56 -3.51
CA GLY A 129 0.08 -19.06 -2.29
C GLY A 129 1.12 -18.09 -1.70
N GLY A 130 1.20 -18.04 -0.38
CA GLY A 130 2.17 -17.21 0.34
C GLY A 130 1.91 -15.70 0.31
N ARG A 131 0.75 -15.26 -0.17
CA ARG A 131 0.36 -13.85 -0.17
C ARG A 131 -0.03 -13.38 1.23
N PRO A 132 0.40 -12.18 1.68
CA PRO A 132 -0.02 -11.65 2.96
C PRO A 132 -1.50 -11.21 2.91
N PRO A 133 -2.18 -11.10 4.05
CA PRO A 133 -3.47 -10.44 4.13
C PRO A 133 -3.41 -9.02 3.57
N LEU A 134 -4.44 -8.62 2.83
CA LEU A 134 -4.51 -7.33 2.14
C LEU A 134 -5.82 -6.61 2.45
N LEU A 135 -5.70 -5.37 2.93
CA LEU A 135 -6.82 -4.43 3.05
C LEU A 135 -6.66 -3.34 1.99
N VAL A 136 -7.60 -3.28 1.07
CA VAL A 136 -7.67 -2.24 0.05
C VAL A 136 -8.83 -1.31 0.37
N THR A 137 -8.64 -0.01 0.23
CA THR A 137 -9.75 0.94 0.27
C THR A 137 -10.00 1.58 -1.09
N GLY A 138 -11.18 2.14 -1.27
CA GLY A 138 -11.57 2.92 -2.45
C GLY A 138 -12.71 3.84 -2.10
N ALA A 139 -12.98 4.85 -2.92
CA ALA A 139 -14.13 5.72 -2.77
C ALA A 139 -14.85 5.88 -4.12
N LEU A 140 -16.18 5.75 -4.09
CA LEU A 140 -17.01 5.80 -5.31
C LEU A 140 -16.86 7.13 -6.06
N HIS A 141 -16.63 8.20 -5.31
CA HIS A 141 -16.52 9.56 -5.83
C HIS A 141 -15.10 10.11 -5.76
N ASP A 142 -14.09 9.24 -5.77
CA ASP A 142 -12.69 9.66 -5.81
C ASP A 142 -12.36 10.32 -7.17
N PRO A 143 -11.95 11.60 -7.19
CA PRO A 143 -11.65 12.30 -8.43
C PRO A 143 -10.20 12.10 -8.92
N ARG A 144 -9.37 11.38 -8.17
CA ARG A 144 -7.93 11.19 -8.46
C ARG A 144 -7.61 9.77 -8.86
N VAL A 145 -8.03 8.80 -8.02
CA VAL A 145 -7.90 7.38 -8.30
C VAL A 145 -9.29 6.79 -8.42
N MET A 146 -9.68 6.52 -9.63
CA MET A 146 -11.00 6.03 -9.95
C MET A 146 -11.27 4.70 -9.24
N VAL A 147 -12.46 4.56 -8.67
CA VAL A 147 -12.84 3.38 -7.85
C VAL A 147 -12.64 2.05 -8.58
N TRP A 148 -12.70 2.04 -9.91
CA TRP A 148 -12.48 0.82 -10.68
C TRP A 148 -11.04 0.29 -10.62
N GLU A 149 -10.02 1.12 -10.36
CA GLU A 149 -8.65 0.65 -10.22
C GLU A 149 -8.50 -0.33 -9.05
N PRO A 150 -8.75 0.07 -7.79
CA PRO A 150 -8.68 -0.88 -6.67
C PRO A 150 -9.70 -2.01 -6.80
N ALA A 151 -10.90 -1.75 -7.34
CA ALA A 151 -11.93 -2.78 -7.50
C ALA A 151 -11.51 -3.88 -8.50
N LYS A 152 -10.97 -3.51 -9.66
CA LYS A 152 -10.44 -4.45 -10.65
C LYS A 152 -9.27 -5.26 -10.10
N TRP A 153 -8.34 -4.58 -9.43
CA TRP A 153 -7.19 -5.23 -8.84
C TRP A 153 -7.59 -6.27 -7.80
N VAL A 154 -8.49 -5.91 -6.88
CA VAL A 154 -9.04 -6.85 -5.89
C VAL A 154 -9.75 -8.02 -6.55
N ALA A 155 -10.56 -7.77 -7.59
CA ALA A 155 -11.25 -8.83 -8.34
C ALA A 155 -10.25 -9.79 -9.00
N ALA A 156 -9.22 -9.27 -9.66
CA ALA A 156 -8.18 -10.07 -10.31
C ALA A 156 -7.37 -10.88 -9.28
N LEU A 157 -7.00 -10.28 -8.15
CA LEU A 157 -6.30 -10.97 -7.07
C LEU A 157 -7.11 -12.13 -6.48
N ARG A 158 -8.40 -11.92 -6.22
CA ARG A 158 -9.30 -12.95 -5.69
C ARG A 158 -9.52 -14.09 -6.69
N ALA A 159 -9.64 -13.75 -7.97
CA ALA A 159 -9.79 -14.74 -9.03
C ALA A 159 -8.52 -15.59 -9.23
N SER A 160 -7.34 -14.98 -9.09
CA SER A 160 -6.05 -15.66 -9.27
C SER A 160 -5.66 -16.56 -8.09
N ASP A 161 -6.26 -16.37 -6.91
CA ASP A 161 -6.05 -17.21 -5.71
C ASP A 161 -7.34 -17.32 -4.88
N PRO A 162 -8.26 -18.24 -5.24
CA PRO A 162 -9.53 -18.39 -4.52
C PRO A 162 -9.37 -18.80 -3.06
N VAL A 163 -8.31 -19.51 -2.70
CA VAL A 163 -8.05 -19.93 -1.30
C VAL A 163 -7.68 -18.74 -0.46
N TRP A 164 -6.82 -17.88 -0.97
CA TRP A 164 -6.39 -16.65 -0.29
C TRP A 164 -7.46 -15.54 -0.35
N SER A 165 -8.42 -15.61 -1.24
CA SER A 165 -9.39 -14.54 -1.56
C SER A 165 -10.08 -13.92 -0.32
N ARG A 166 -10.32 -14.71 0.73
CA ARG A 166 -10.92 -14.26 1.99
C ARG A 166 -10.01 -13.34 2.81
N GLN A 167 -8.73 -13.32 2.53
CA GLN A 167 -7.74 -12.45 3.17
C GLN A 167 -7.56 -11.12 2.42
N CYS A 168 -8.22 -10.96 1.27
CA CYS A 168 -8.24 -9.74 0.48
C CYS A 168 -9.56 -8.99 0.75
N LEU A 169 -9.49 -7.97 1.58
CA LEU A 169 -10.65 -7.14 1.91
C LEU A 169 -10.67 -5.89 1.05
N PHE A 170 -11.85 -5.49 0.59
CA PHE A 170 -12.08 -4.23 -0.10
C PHE A 170 -13.12 -3.41 0.64
N ARG A 171 -12.73 -2.26 1.17
CA ARG A 171 -13.60 -1.28 1.80
C ARG A 171 -13.83 -0.12 0.84
N CYS A 172 -15.02 -0.02 0.29
CA CYS A 172 -15.40 1.09 -0.58
C CYS A 172 -16.23 2.12 0.19
N GLU A 173 -15.81 3.38 0.17
CA GLU A 173 -16.61 4.51 0.63
C GLU A 173 -17.63 4.86 -0.45
N THR A 174 -18.92 4.72 -0.12
CA THR A 174 -20.03 4.98 -1.04
C THR A 174 -20.80 6.26 -0.75
N GLY A 175 -20.47 6.93 0.36
CA GLY A 175 -21.05 8.20 0.78
C GLY A 175 -20.34 9.41 0.21
N ALA A 176 -20.36 10.50 0.96
CA ALA A 176 -19.75 11.79 0.58
C ALA A 176 -18.21 11.82 0.72
N GLY A 177 -17.56 10.68 0.91
CA GLY A 177 -16.11 10.58 0.97
C GLY A 177 -15.45 10.60 -0.40
N ALA A 178 -14.18 10.96 -0.41
CA ALA A 178 -13.35 11.03 -1.61
C ALA A 178 -11.97 10.44 -1.35
N HIS A 179 -10.94 10.96 -2.02
CA HIS A 179 -9.56 10.42 -2.03
C HIS A 179 -8.92 10.20 -0.65
N VAL A 180 -9.26 10.99 0.35
CA VAL A 180 -8.72 10.86 1.72
C VAL A 180 -9.68 10.17 2.70
N GLY A 181 -10.64 9.42 2.19
CA GLY A 181 -11.64 8.71 2.98
C GLY A 181 -12.94 9.50 3.22
N PRO A 182 -13.76 9.07 4.21
CA PRO A 182 -15.06 9.66 4.47
C PRO A 182 -14.97 11.12 4.88
N SER A 183 -15.94 11.92 4.41
CA SER A 183 -16.06 13.33 4.79
C SER A 183 -16.56 13.50 6.23
N GLY A 184 -16.01 14.48 6.93
CA GLY A 184 -16.38 14.83 8.31
C GLY A 184 -15.49 14.16 9.38
N ARG A 185 -15.24 14.95 10.45
CA ARG A 185 -14.29 14.61 11.51
C ARG A 185 -14.50 13.22 12.13
N PHE A 186 -15.71 12.92 12.55
CA PHE A 186 -15.99 11.65 13.22
C PHE A 186 -16.03 10.47 12.26
N ALA A 187 -16.41 10.69 11.01
CA ALA A 187 -16.39 9.66 9.99
C ALA A 187 -14.95 9.25 9.64
N HIS A 188 -14.07 10.23 9.52
CA HIS A 188 -12.64 10.00 9.29
C HIS A 188 -11.98 9.28 10.48
N MET A 189 -12.27 9.68 11.72
CA MET A 189 -11.76 8.97 12.92
C MET A 189 -12.22 7.51 12.98
N ARG A 190 -13.46 7.23 12.59
CA ARG A 190 -13.98 5.86 12.52
C ARG A 190 -13.26 5.06 11.43
N TYR A 191 -13.05 5.65 10.27
CA TYR A 191 -12.28 5.05 9.18
C TYR A 191 -10.87 4.67 9.62
N GLU A 192 -10.15 5.59 10.26
CA GLU A 192 -8.83 5.31 10.83
C GLU A 192 -8.87 4.19 11.88
N ALA A 193 -9.87 4.20 12.75
CA ALA A 193 -10.04 3.16 13.76
C ALA A 193 -10.27 1.77 13.14
N GLU A 194 -11.04 1.67 12.05
CA GLU A 194 -11.25 0.42 11.30
C GLU A 194 -9.92 -0.10 10.73
N ILE A 195 -9.11 0.77 10.13
CA ILE A 195 -7.79 0.39 9.59
C ILE A 195 -6.87 -0.06 10.73
N TYR A 196 -6.77 0.70 11.82
CA TYR A 196 -5.92 0.33 12.95
C TYR A 196 -6.38 -0.95 13.63
N ALA A 197 -7.68 -1.21 13.74
CA ALA A 197 -8.19 -2.47 14.27
C ALA A 197 -7.70 -3.66 13.43
N TRP A 198 -7.79 -3.54 12.10
CA TRP A 198 -7.28 -4.56 11.19
C TRP A 198 -5.75 -4.73 11.32
N VAL A 199 -4.99 -3.64 11.37
CA VAL A 199 -3.52 -3.68 11.54
C VAL A 199 -3.14 -4.37 12.84
N LEU A 200 -3.78 -4.03 13.94
CA LEU A 200 -3.51 -4.62 15.26
C LEU A 200 -3.83 -6.11 15.29
N GLU A 201 -4.91 -6.53 14.65
CA GLU A 201 -5.25 -7.96 14.50
C GLU A 201 -4.14 -8.70 13.73
N ARG A 202 -3.63 -8.13 12.62
CA ARG A 202 -2.52 -8.74 11.85
C ARG A 202 -1.23 -8.80 12.65
N LEU A 203 -1.00 -7.87 13.57
CA LEU A 203 0.11 -7.87 14.51
C LEU A 203 -0.11 -8.80 15.72
N GLY A 204 -1.21 -9.54 15.77
CA GLY A 204 -1.52 -10.47 16.85
C GLY A 204 -1.94 -9.78 18.16
N TRP A 205 -2.44 -8.53 18.09
CA TRP A 205 -3.00 -7.86 19.26
C TRP A 205 -4.47 -8.28 19.45
N THR A 206 -4.78 -8.88 20.60
CA THR A 206 -6.08 -9.49 20.90
C THR A 206 -6.95 -8.65 21.86
N GLY A 207 -6.63 -7.38 22.05
CA GLY A 207 -7.36 -6.49 22.96
C GLY A 207 -6.50 -5.95 24.11
N THR A 208 -7.12 -5.24 25.03
CA THR A 208 -6.44 -4.68 26.21
C THR A 208 -5.84 -5.82 27.03
N PRO A 209 -4.54 -5.77 27.39
CA PRO A 209 -3.94 -6.78 28.27
C PRO A 209 -4.75 -6.90 29.55
N THR A 210 -5.08 -8.12 29.95
CA THR A 210 -5.65 -8.32 31.28
C THR A 210 -4.65 -7.85 32.34
N VAL A 211 -5.12 -7.46 33.51
CA VAL A 211 -4.26 -6.99 34.62
C VAL A 211 -3.10 -7.98 34.88
N GLN A 212 -3.35 -9.29 34.74
CA GLN A 212 -2.34 -10.33 34.84
C GLN A 212 -1.26 -10.26 33.78
N GLN A 213 -1.61 -9.99 32.52
CA GLN A 213 -0.65 -9.85 31.39
C GLN A 213 0.19 -8.57 31.53
N ALA A 214 -0.38 -7.49 32.05
CA ALA A 214 0.35 -6.23 32.33
C ALA A 214 1.38 -6.45 33.44
N GLN A 215 1.04 -7.19 34.50
CA GLN A 215 1.95 -7.51 35.62
C GLN A 215 3.10 -8.43 35.18
N GLN A 216 2.89 -9.34 34.26
CA GLN A 216 3.95 -10.21 33.74
C GLN A 216 4.96 -9.44 32.85
N ARG A 217 4.51 -8.48 32.05
CA ARG A 217 5.40 -7.62 31.23
C ARG A 217 6.26 -6.68 32.07
N GLY A 218 5.73 -6.18 33.21
CA GLY A 218 6.50 -5.33 34.12
C GLY A 218 7.61 -6.06 34.89
N ARG A 219 7.61 -7.39 34.95
CA ARG A 219 8.63 -8.20 35.63
C ARG A 219 9.82 -8.58 34.73
N HIS A 220 9.75 -8.29 33.43
CA HIS A 220 10.79 -8.64 32.44
C HIS A 220 11.51 -7.41 31.86
N SER A 221 11.42 -6.24 32.50
CA SER A 221 12.29 -5.11 32.17
C SER A 221 13.58 -5.27 32.98
N PRO A 222 14.73 -5.56 32.32
CA PRO A 222 16.01 -5.52 33.00
C PRO A 222 16.31 -4.08 33.37
N GLY A 223 16.67 -3.83 34.63
CA GLY A 223 17.19 -2.58 35.14
C GLY A 223 18.57 -2.25 34.56
#